data_c7dfcdf48e2ac6ee35b53f32cdfbab65
#
_entry.id   c7dfcdf48e2ac6ee35b53f32cdfbab65
#
_cell.length_a   1.000
_cell.length_b   1.000
_cell.length_c   1.000
_cell.angle_alpha   90.00
_cell.angle_beta   90.00
_cell.angle_gamma   90.00
#
_symmetry.space_group_name_H-M   'P 1'
#
loop_
_entity.id
_entity.type
_entity.pdbx_description
1 polymer ?
#
loop_
_entity_poly.entity_id
_entity_poly.type
_entity_poly.pdbx_seq_one_letter_code
_entity_poly.pdbx_strand_id
1 'polypeptide(L)'
;KTAYEIYQCDWSSDVCSSDLHGGGSSLASLRRTRLACGTLGRQGLVALMVANSPGAMAPWGGRKALFGTNPIAFAAPVPGRDPVVIDLSLSKVARGKIMLAAQKGEGIPGDWALDAAGRPTTDAKAALAGTLLPMADAKGAALAMAIEILAAAVPGALFAYEAPSFLDDKGANPAVGQCIIAIQARAASGGAYGDRIAALVREVAADGEARIPGGRRFESRARAMRDGVRIAAKLKADIEALTAKRA
;
A
#
# COMPACT_ATOMS: atom_id res chain seq x y z
N LYS A 1 5.59 1.02 -32.58
CA LYS A 1 5.72 -0.10 -31.62
C LYS A 1 5.44 0.45 -30.23
N THR A 2 4.28 0.11 -29.68
CA THR A 2 3.84 0.53 -28.35
C THR A 2 4.58 -0.35 -27.35
N ALA A 3 5.51 0.22 -26.57
CA ALA A 3 6.26 -0.53 -25.59
C ALA A 3 5.46 -0.56 -24.28
N TYR A 4 4.64 -1.58 -24.12
CA TYR A 4 4.11 -1.96 -22.80
C TYR A 4 4.91 -3.18 -22.34
N GLU A 5 5.52 -3.08 -21.19
CA GLU A 5 6.10 -4.22 -20.51
C GLU A 5 5.32 -4.48 -19.23
N ILE A 6 4.73 -5.67 -19.14
CA ILE A 6 4.09 -6.16 -17.91
C ILE A 6 5.15 -7.02 -17.24
N TYR A 7 5.66 -6.54 -16.10
CA TYR A 7 6.58 -7.31 -15.28
C TYR A 7 5.79 -8.08 -14.24
N GLN A 8 5.81 -9.38 -14.36
CA GLN A 8 5.38 -10.30 -13.32
C GLN A 8 6.61 -10.58 -12.43
N CYS A 9 6.59 -10.11 -11.19
CA CYS A 9 7.59 -10.50 -10.21
C CYS A 9 7.11 -11.79 -9.52
N ASP A 10 7.76 -12.90 -9.85
CA ASP A 10 7.70 -14.10 -9.04
C ASP A 10 8.56 -13.90 -7.78
N TRP A 11 7.91 -13.77 -6.65
CA TRP A 11 8.56 -13.55 -5.35
C TRP A 11 9.24 -14.81 -4.78
N SER A 12 9.14 -15.93 -5.48
CA SER A 12 9.85 -17.17 -5.13
C SER A 12 11.28 -17.20 -5.66
N SER A 13 11.66 -16.31 -6.58
CA SER A 13 13.00 -16.29 -7.19
C SER A 13 13.83 -15.06 -6.79
N ASP A 14 14.97 -15.31 -6.34
CA ASP A 14 16.20 -14.61 -5.94
C ASP A 14 16.43 -13.09 -6.17
N VAL A 15 15.61 -12.38 -6.92
CA VAL A 15 15.85 -10.96 -7.22
C VAL A 15 15.35 -10.03 -6.10
N CYS A 16 14.48 -10.52 -5.21
CA CYS A 16 14.04 -9.80 -4.02
C CYS A 16 14.55 -10.39 -2.70
N SER A 17 15.24 -11.51 -2.73
CA SER A 17 15.72 -12.21 -1.53
C SER A 17 17.04 -11.67 -0.98
N SER A 18 17.85 -10.98 -1.77
CA SER A 18 19.18 -10.53 -1.32
C SER A 18 19.16 -9.41 -0.27
N ASP A 19 18.06 -8.64 -0.18
CA ASP A 19 18.01 -7.50 0.76
C ASP A 19 17.02 -7.67 1.94
N LEU A 20 16.37 -8.84 2.10
CA LEU A 20 15.21 -8.98 2.98
C LEU A 20 15.20 -10.24 3.85
N HIS A 21 16.33 -10.65 4.38
CA HIS A 21 16.38 -11.52 5.55
C HIS A 21 16.03 -10.71 6.81
N GLY A 22 14.76 -10.61 7.09
CA GLY A 22 14.23 -10.00 8.30
C GLY A 22 12.72 -10.13 8.30
N GLY A 23 12.19 -11.06 9.08
CA GLY A 23 10.77 -11.22 9.36
C GLY A 23 10.16 -9.89 9.82
N GLY A 24 9.54 -9.19 8.93
CA GLY A 24 8.94 -7.87 9.16
C GLY A 24 7.62 -7.77 8.42
N SER A 25 6.59 -7.88 9.20
CA SER A 25 5.17 -7.61 9.01
C SER A 25 4.73 -6.76 7.80
N SER A 26 3.49 -6.93 7.41
CA SER A 26 2.70 -6.39 6.29
C SER A 26 2.82 -4.89 5.98
N LEU A 27 3.22 -4.06 6.94
CA LEU A 27 3.54 -2.64 6.72
C LEU A 27 4.75 -2.46 5.79
N ALA A 28 5.64 -3.46 5.70
CA ALA A 28 6.78 -3.44 4.80
C ALA A 28 6.35 -3.64 3.34
N SER A 29 5.33 -4.45 3.04
CA SER A 29 4.87 -4.67 1.65
C SER A 29 4.25 -3.41 1.05
N LEU A 30 3.39 -2.72 1.79
CA LEU A 30 2.78 -1.44 1.36
C LEU A 30 3.81 -0.34 1.14
N ARG A 31 4.80 -0.24 2.01
CA ARG A 31 5.89 0.73 1.85
C ARG A 31 6.79 0.40 0.66
N ARG A 32 6.95 -0.89 0.32
CA ARG A 32 7.75 -1.35 -0.81
C ARG A 32 7.10 -1.04 -2.15
N THR A 33 5.80 -1.26 -2.32
CA THR A 33 5.07 -0.93 -3.54
C THR A 33 5.26 0.54 -3.91
N ARG A 34 5.10 1.44 -2.94
CA ARG A 34 5.34 2.87 -3.13
C ARG A 34 6.78 3.21 -3.48
N LEU A 35 7.75 2.58 -2.81
CA LEU A 35 9.17 2.83 -3.08
C LEU A 35 9.54 2.37 -4.49
N ALA A 36 9.07 1.20 -4.92
CA ALA A 36 9.27 0.68 -6.27
C ALA A 36 8.67 1.63 -7.32
N CYS A 37 7.39 2.00 -7.19
CA CYS A 37 6.76 2.96 -8.09
C CYS A 37 7.47 4.32 -8.10
N GLY A 38 7.81 4.86 -6.92
CA GLY A 38 8.52 6.12 -6.82
C GLY A 38 9.91 6.08 -7.46
N THR A 39 10.60 4.94 -7.44
CA THR A 39 11.88 4.74 -8.13
C THR A 39 11.68 4.72 -9.64
N LEU A 40 10.70 3.96 -10.14
CA LEU A 40 10.35 3.94 -11.56
C LEU A 40 9.92 5.34 -12.06
N GLY A 41 9.14 6.07 -11.26
CA GLY A 41 8.79 7.46 -11.55
C GLY A 41 10.00 8.38 -11.71
N ARG A 42 11.02 8.25 -10.85
CA ARG A 42 12.28 9.00 -10.99
C ARG A 42 13.09 8.59 -12.21
N GLN A 43 12.90 7.36 -12.70
CA GLN A 43 13.51 6.87 -13.95
C GLN A 43 12.74 7.25 -15.21
N GLY A 44 11.69 8.07 -15.09
CA GLY A 44 10.91 8.56 -16.24
C GLY A 44 9.76 7.65 -16.67
N LEU A 45 9.41 6.65 -15.88
CA LEU A 45 8.31 5.72 -16.17
C LEU A 45 7.04 6.12 -15.39
N VAL A 46 5.88 6.03 -16.03
CA VAL A 46 4.62 5.95 -15.29
C VAL A 46 4.48 4.53 -14.80
N ALA A 47 4.30 4.35 -13.50
CA ALA A 47 4.21 3.04 -12.90
C ALA A 47 2.92 2.90 -12.08
N LEU A 48 2.26 1.76 -12.24
CA LEU A 48 1.16 1.29 -11.40
C LEU A 48 1.59 -0.03 -10.77
N MET A 49 1.53 -0.13 -9.47
CA MET A 49 1.76 -1.37 -8.75
C MET A 49 0.58 -1.67 -7.86
N VAL A 50 0.10 -2.89 -7.92
CA VAL A 50 -0.96 -3.41 -7.08
C VAL A 50 -0.48 -4.64 -6.34
N ALA A 51 -1.02 -4.86 -5.14
CA ALA A 51 -0.70 -6.03 -4.35
C ALA A 51 -1.93 -6.51 -3.60
N ASN A 52 -2.01 -7.80 -3.32
CA ASN A 52 -2.96 -8.28 -2.34
C ASN A 52 -2.32 -8.37 -0.94
N SER A 53 -3.11 -8.66 0.05
CA SER A 53 -2.69 -8.87 1.44
C SER A 53 -3.66 -9.83 2.12
N PRO A 54 -3.33 -10.42 3.27
CA PRO A 54 -4.25 -11.30 3.99
C PRO A 54 -5.64 -10.70 4.19
N GLY A 55 -6.65 -11.55 4.26
CA GLY A 55 -8.06 -11.19 4.32
C GLY A 55 -8.38 -10.15 5.39
N ALA A 56 -9.02 -9.06 4.98
CA ALA A 56 -9.35 -7.93 5.83
C ALA A 56 -10.71 -7.30 5.50
N MET A 57 -11.16 -7.40 4.25
CA MET A 57 -12.40 -6.79 3.77
C MET A 57 -13.34 -7.85 3.21
N ALA A 58 -14.64 -7.63 3.41
CA ALA A 58 -15.67 -8.43 2.76
C ALA A 58 -16.03 -7.86 1.37
N PRO A 59 -16.50 -8.69 0.43
CA PRO A 59 -17.23 -8.22 -0.73
C PRO A 59 -18.43 -7.38 -0.31
N TRP A 60 -18.88 -6.46 -1.16
CA TRP A 60 -20.04 -5.63 -0.85
C TRP A 60 -21.29 -6.51 -0.59
N GLY A 61 -21.95 -6.26 0.54
CA GLY A 61 -23.06 -7.09 1.01
C GLY A 61 -22.67 -8.41 1.69
N GLY A 62 -21.38 -8.77 1.69
CA GLY A 62 -20.85 -9.94 2.36
C GLY A 62 -20.35 -9.66 3.78
N ARG A 63 -19.87 -10.72 4.44
CA ARG A 63 -19.29 -10.65 5.79
C ARG A 63 -17.99 -11.41 5.97
N LYS A 64 -17.59 -12.24 4.99
CA LYS A 64 -16.32 -12.96 5.03
C LYS A 64 -15.20 -12.10 4.50
N ALA A 65 -14.05 -12.09 5.15
CA ALA A 65 -12.85 -11.39 4.72
C ALA A 65 -12.21 -12.08 3.49
N LEU A 66 -12.80 -11.90 2.31
CA LEU A 66 -12.31 -12.51 1.07
C LEU A 66 -11.23 -11.68 0.38
N PHE A 67 -11.17 -10.38 0.64
CA PHE A 67 -10.17 -9.48 0.07
C PHE A 67 -9.24 -8.94 1.17
N GLY A 68 -8.00 -8.70 0.80
CA GLY A 68 -7.08 -7.92 1.61
C GLY A 68 -7.41 -6.42 1.56
N THR A 69 -6.55 -5.59 2.14
CA THR A 69 -6.65 -4.14 1.96
C THR A 69 -6.20 -3.68 0.57
N ASN A 70 -5.67 -4.57 -0.22
CA ASN A 70 -5.36 -4.53 -1.65
C ASN A 70 -4.81 -3.16 -2.09
N PRO A 71 -3.57 -2.84 -1.67
CA PRO A 71 -2.98 -1.53 -1.90
C PRO A 71 -2.70 -1.26 -3.38
N ILE A 72 -2.85 0.01 -3.73
CA ILE A 72 -2.48 0.56 -5.02
C ILE A 72 -1.38 1.60 -4.80
N ALA A 73 -0.27 1.47 -5.51
CA ALA A 73 0.74 2.50 -5.64
C ALA A 73 0.83 2.95 -7.10
N PHE A 74 0.93 4.25 -7.29
CA PHE A 74 1.09 4.86 -8.62
C PHE A 74 2.17 5.93 -8.56
N ALA A 75 2.98 6.02 -9.59
CA ALA A 75 3.92 7.12 -9.76
C ALA A 75 3.91 7.64 -11.19
N ALA A 76 4.03 8.95 -11.33
CA ALA A 76 4.11 9.63 -12.62
C ALA A 76 5.28 10.63 -12.58
N PRO A 77 6.27 10.53 -13.47
CA PRO A 77 7.40 11.44 -13.53
C PRO A 77 6.94 12.85 -13.88
N VAL A 78 7.54 13.86 -13.25
CA VAL A 78 7.29 15.27 -13.53
C VAL A 78 8.63 15.95 -13.83
N PRO A 79 8.80 16.63 -14.96
CA PRO A 79 10.05 17.29 -15.30
C PRO A 79 10.51 18.28 -14.21
N GLY A 80 11.78 18.20 -13.82
CA GLY A 80 12.42 19.12 -12.90
C GLY A 80 11.99 19.04 -11.43
N ARG A 81 11.20 18.00 -11.04
CA ARG A 81 10.73 17.84 -9.66
C ARG A 81 10.50 16.37 -9.29
N ASP A 82 10.18 16.14 -8.02
CA ASP A 82 9.74 14.81 -7.55
C ASP A 82 8.50 14.33 -8.30
N PRO A 83 8.37 13.03 -8.58
CA PRO A 83 7.21 12.47 -9.26
C PRO A 83 5.93 12.65 -8.41
N VAL A 84 4.79 12.69 -9.07
CA VAL A 84 3.52 12.46 -8.37
C VAL A 84 3.52 11.03 -7.86
N VAL A 85 3.24 10.82 -6.57
CA VAL A 85 3.17 9.49 -5.98
C VAL A 85 1.88 9.33 -5.19
N ILE A 86 1.06 8.40 -5.62
CA ILE A 86 -0.17 7.96 -4.96
C ILE A 86 0.12 6.62 -4.28
N ASP A 87 -0.38 6.45 -3.07
CA ASP A 87 -0.23 5.22 -2.29
C ASP A 87 -1.39 5.15 -1.32
N LEU A 88 -2.27 4.21 -1.56
CA LEU A 88 -3.50 4.04 -0.79
C LEU A 88 -3.87 2.56 -0.66
N SER A 89 -4.57 2.21 0.40
CA SER A 89 -5.27 0.95 0.54
C SER A 89 -6.72 1.12 0.12
N LEU A 90 -7.38 0.03 -0.25
CA LEU A 90 -8.80 0.04 -0.63
C LEU A 90 -9.75 -0.10 0.56
N SER A 91 -9.24 -0.29 1.77
CA SER A 91 -10.04 -0.18 2.99
C SER A 91 -10.28 1.28 3.36
N LYS A 92 -11.44 1.57 3.92
CA LYS A 92 -11.83 2.92 4.38
C LYS A 92 -10.85 3.48 5.40
N VAL A 93 -10.28 2.58 6.22
CA VAL A 93 -9.27 2.91 7.24
C VAL A 93 -8.19 1.82 7.29
N ALA A 94 -6.98 2.19 7.66
CA ALA A 94 -5.94 1.22 7.94
C ALA A 94 -6.25 0.43 9.22
N ARG A 95 -6.12 -0.91 9.19
CA ARG A 95 -6.36 -1.79 10.35
C ARG A 95 -5.58 -1.37 11.60
N GLY A 96 -4.37 -0.83 11.42
CA GLY A 96 -3.54 -0.32 12.51
C GLY A 96 -4.19 0.82 13.32
N LYS A 97 -5.07 1.64 12.71
CA LYS A 97 -5.83 2.66 13.46
C LYS A 97 -6.85 2.03 14.38
N ILE A 98 -7.53 0.97 13.94
CA ILE A 98 -8.49 0.23 14.78
C ILE A 98 -7.75 -0.48 15.91
N MET A 99 -6.59 -1.09 15.62
CA MET A 99 -5.74 -1.71 16.65
C MET A 99 -5.31 -0.70 17.72
N LEU A 100 -4.91 0.50 17.31
CA LEU A 100 -4.53 1.56 18.25
C LEU A 100 -5.72 2.02 19.11
N ALA A 101 -6.90 2.19 18.51
CA ALA A 101 -8.12 2.53 19.26
C ALA A 101 -8.48 1.42 20.27
N ALA A 102 -8.40 0.15 19.86
CA ALA A 102 -8.65 -0.98 20.76
C ALA A 102 -7.66 -1.04 21.94
N GLN A 103 -6.37 -0.74 21.69
CA GLN A 103 -5.34 -0.68 22.75
C GLN A 103 -5.59 0.45 23.74
N LYS A 104 -6.14 1.58 23.27
CA LYS A 104 -6.48 2.73 24.11
C LYS A 104 -7.85 2.63 24.76
N GLY A 105 -8.68 1.65 24.39
CA GLY A 105 -10.08 1.56 24.80
C GLY A 105 -10.98 2.65 24.19
N GLU A 106 -10.57 3.21 23.04
CA GLU A 106 -11.30 4.24 22.32
C GLU A 106 -12.29 3.61 21.32
N GLY A 107 -13.43 4.25 21.11
CA GLY A 107 -14.37 3.90 20.04
C GLY A 107 -13.83 4.27 18.65
N ILE A 108 -14.47 3.71 17.63
CA ILE A 108 -14.18 4.01 16.21
C ILE A 108 -15.45 4.51 15.51
N PRO A 109 -15.37 5.25 14.39
CA PRO A 109 -16.51 5.55 13.54
C PRO A 109 -17.22 4.28 13.06
N GLY A 110 -18.56 4.28 13.07
CA GLY A 110 -19.37 3.10 12.72
C GLY A 110 -19.31 2.70 11.24
N ASP A 111 -18.69 3.52 10.41
CA ASP A 111 -18.49 3.31 8.98
C ASP A 111 -17.08 2.77 8.64
N TRP A 112 -16.28 2.35 9.63
CA TRP A 112 -14.94 1.81 9.41
C TRP A 112 -14.91 0.31 9.26
N ALA A 113 -15.77 -0.39 9.99
CA ALA A 113 -15.72 -1.85 10.08
C ALA A 113 -17.07 -2.47 10.44
N LEU A 114 -17.17 -3.76 10.18
CA LEU A 114 -18.24 -4.63 10.64
C LEU A 114 -17.73 -5.50 11.80
N ASP A 115 -18.65 -5.90 12.69
CA ASP A 115 -18.39 -6.94 13.68
C ASP A 115 -18.36 -8.35 13.05
N ALA A 116 -18.09 -9.39 13.84
CA ALA A 116 -18.07 -10.78 13.36
C ALA A 116 -19.43 -11.28 12.81
N ALA A 117 -20.54 -10.60 13.17
CA ALA A 117 -21.87 -10.89 12.64
C ALA A 117 -22.16 -10.12 11.34
N GLY A 118 -21.24 -9.28 10.88
CA GLY A 118 -21.40 -8.46 9.68
C GLY A 118 -22.19 -7.18 9.88
N ARG A 119 -22.33 -6.69 11.10
CA ARG A 119 -23.05 -5.44 11.44
C ARG A 119 -22.06 -4.30 11.66
N PRO A 120 -22.37 -3.06 11.24
CA PRO A 120 -21.58 -1.88 11.56
C PRO A 120 -21.30 -1.79 13.07
N THR A 121 -20.07 -1.45 13.44
CA THR A 121 -19.68 -1.36 14.86
C THR A 121 -18.83 -0.14 15.16
N THR A 122 -19.03 0.43 16.35
CA THR A 122 -18.19 1.48 16.94
C THR A 122 -17.20 0.92 17.97
N ASP A 123 -17.29 -0.35 18.30
CA ASP A 123 -16.36 -1.04 19.20
C ASP A 123 -15.13 -1.51 18.41
N ALA A 124 -13.96 -0.96 18.75
CA ALA A 124 -12.71 -1.29 18.10
C ALA A 124 -12.31 -2.76 18.26
N LYS A 125 -12.64 -3.41 19.39
CA LYS A 125 -12.35 -4.84 19.60
C LYS A 125 -13.26 -5.72 18.76
N ALA A 126 -14.55 -5.41 18.67
CA ALA A 126 -15.51 -6.11 17.81
C ALA A 126 -15.12 -5.96 16.33
N ALA A 127 -14.63 -4.79 15.93
CA ALA A 127 -14.14 -4.52 14.57
C ALA A 127 -12.89 -5.35 14.20
N LEU A 128 -11.99 -5.63 15.14
CA LEU A 128 -10.82 -6.49 14.93
C LEU A 128 -11.20 -7.96 14.71
N ALA A 129 -12.32 -8.40 15.27
CA ALA A 129 -12.88 -9.73 15.08
C ALA A 129 -13.73 -9.87 13.80
N GLY A 130 -14.05 -8.76 13.16
CA GLY A 130 -14.84 -8.68 11.93
C GLY A 130 -14.04 -8.26 10.71
N THR A 131 -14.64 -7.44 9.84
CA THR A 131 -14.06 -6.99 8.56
C THR A 131 -14.05 -5.48 8.43
N LEU A 132 -13.04 -4.97 7.72
CA LEU A 132 -12.99 -3.56 7.33
C LEU A 132 -14.01 -3.28 6.23
N LEU A 133 -14.53 -2.06 6.21
CA LEU A 133 -15.32 -1.58 5.09
C LEU A 133 -14.41 -1.04 3.96
N PRO A 134 -14.77 -1.28 2.69
CA PRO A 134 -14.05 -0.74 1.55
C PRO A 134 -14.25 0.77 1.44
N MET A 135 -13.23 1.49 0.94
CA MET A 135 -13.40 2.89 0.54
C MET A 135 -14.44 2.99 -0.58
N ALA A 136 -15.25 4.05 -0.58
CA ALA A 136 -16.29 4.25 -1.60
C ALA A 136 -17.24 3.03 -1.77
N ASP A 137 -17.46 2.28 -0.71
CA ASP A 137 -18.48 1.23 -0.59
C ASP A 137 -18.41 0.17 -1.71
N ALA A 138 -19.49 -0.07 -2.44
CA ALA A 138 -19.56 -1.06 -3.52
C ALA A 138 -18.48 -0.87 -4.60
N LYS A 139 -18.12 0.39 -4.92
CA LYS A 139 -17.10 0.70 -5.93
C LYS A 139 -15.71 0.27 -5.45
N GLY A 140 -15.38 0.52 -4.19
CA GLY A 140 -14.12 0.09 -3.60
C GLY A 140 -14.04 -1.43 -3.46
N ALA A 141 -15.14 -2.12 -3.12
CA ALA A 141 -15.18 -3.56 -3.08
C ALA A 141 -14.95 -4.19 -4.48
N ALA A 142 -15.56 -3.61 -5.52
CA ALA A 142 -15.34 -4.05 -6.90
C ALA A 142 -13.88 -3.84 -7.34
N LEU A 143 -13.28 -2.69 -6.98
CA LEU A 143 -11.87 -2.43 -7.25
C LEU A 143 -10.96 -3.39 -6.46
N ALA A 144 -11.29 -3.72 -5.21
CA ALA A 144 -10.54 -4.70 -4.42
C ALA A 144 -10.53 -6.08 -5.07
N MET A 145 -11.65 -6.50 -5.66
CA MET A 145 -11.73 -7.73 -6.46
C MET A 145 -10.83 -7.67 -7.70
N ALA A 146 -10.82 -6.54 -8.43
CA ALA A 146 -9.95 -6.38 -9.59
C ALA A 146 -8.46 -6.47 -9.21
N ILE A 147 -8.08 -5.85 -8.07
CA ILE A 147 -6.70 -5.96 -7.55
C ILE A 147 -6.37 -7.40 -7.13
N GLU A 148 -7.31 -8.12 -6.51
CA GLU A 148 -7.13 -9.52 -6.15
C GLU A 148 -6.85 -10.38 -7.39
N ILE A 149 -7.57 -10.13 -8.48
CA ILE A 149 -7.33 -10.83 -9.75
C ILE A 149 -5.94 -10.52 -10.30
N LEU A 150 -5.56 -9.25 -10.35
CA LEU A 150 -4.25 -8.83 -10.89
C LEU A 150 -3.07 -9.28 -10.02
N ALA A 151 -3.24 -9.24 -8.70
CA ALA A 151 -2.14 -9.50 -7.77
C ALA A 151 -2.06 -10.97 -7.34
N ALA A 152 -3.14 -11.73 -7.39
CA ALA A 152 -3.14 -13.12 -6.95
C ALA A 152 -3.48 -14.10 -8.08
N ALA A 153 -4.61 -13.95 -8.78
CA ALA A 153 -5.03 -14.92 -9.80
C ALA A 153 -4.07 -14.93 -11.00
N VAL A 154 -3.65 -13.75 -11.50
CA VAL A 154 -2.75 -13.65 -12.66
C VAL A 154 -1.37 -14.25 -12.38
N PRO A 155 -0.68 -13.91 -11.25
CA PRO A 155 0.61 -14.50 -10.95
C PRO A 155 0.55 -15.89 -10.30
N GLY A 156 -0.65 -16.44 -9.99
CA GLY A 156 -0.79 -17.73 -9.30
C GLY A 156 -0.40 -17.68 -7.82
N ALA A 157 -0.49 -16.51 -7.18
CA ALA A 157 -0.25 -16.33 -5.75
C ALA A 157 -1.48 -16.71 -4.91
N LEU A 158 -1.33 -16.79 -3.59
CA LEU A 158 -2.45 -17.03 -2.69
C LEU A 158 -3.45 -15.88 -2.72
N PHE A 159 -4.73 -16.21 -2.74
CA PHE A 159 -5.78 -15.23 -2.50
C PHE A 159 -5.73 -14.73 -1.05
N ALA A 160 -6.27 -13.55 -0.81
CA ALA A 160 -6.26 -12.93 0.49
C ALA A 160 -6.84 -13.83 1.61
N TYR A 161 -7.89 -14.60 1.31
CA TYR A 161 -8.54 -15.51 2.27
C TYR A 161 -7.75 -16.80 2.51
N GLU A 162 -6.76 -17.11 1.69
CA GLU A 162 -5.85 -18.26 1.83
C GLU A 162 -4.57 -17.87 2.58
N ALA A 163 -4.19 -16.58 2.50
CA ALA A 163 -2.95 -16.08 3.06
C ALA A 163 -3.04 -15.98 4.60
N PRO A 164 -2.06 -16.51 5.35
CA PRO A 164 -1.99 -16.34 6.79
C PRO A 164 -1.81 -14.86 7.19
N SER A 165 -2.14 -14.56 8.45
CA SER A 165 -2.06 -13.20 8.98
C SER A 165 -0.63 -12.65 8.92
N PHE A 166 -0.51 -11.34 8.64
CA PHE A 166 0.75 -10.60 8.82
C PHE A 166 0.94 -10.06 10.25
N LEU A 167 -0.06 -10.23 11.12
CA LEU A 167 -0.09 -9.59 12.43
C LEU A 167 0.45 -10.49 13.55
N ASP A 168 0.78 -11.71 13.21
CA ASP A 168 1.40 -12.68 14.11
C ASP A 168 2.53 -13.42 13.38
N ASP A 169 3.32 -14.19 14.13
CA ASP A 169 4.46 -14.97 13.67
C ASP A 169 4.09 -16.46 13.41
N LYS A 170 2.80 -16.75 13.35
CA LYS A 170 2.28 -18.11 13.20
C LYS A 170 1.90 -18.40 11.74
N GLY A 171 2.20 -19.60 11.30
CA GLY A 171 1.81 -20.08 9.98
C GLY A 171 2.94 -20.05 8.93
N ALA A 172 2.56 -20.40 7.70
CA ALA A 172 3.46 -20.42 6.56
C ALA A 172 3.73 -19.00 6.02
N ASN A 173 4.66 -18.89 5.06
CA ASN A 173 4.87 -17.64 4.33
C ASN A 173 3.54 -17.21 3.68
N PRO A 174 3.12 -15.94 3.82
CA PRO A 174 1.87 -15.43 3.26
C PRO A 174 1.73 -15.57 1.73
N ALA A 175 2.81 -15.72 0.99
CA ALA A 175 2.83 -15.92 -0.46
C ALA A 175 1.84 -15.02 -1.23
N VAL A 176 1.68 -13.76 -0.77
CA VAL A 176 0.86 -12.74 -1.43
C VAL A 176 1.53 -12.26 -2.70
N GLY A 177 0.73 -11.91 -3.70
CA GLY A 177 1.21 -11.52 -5.01
C GLY A 177 1.21 -10.02 -5.25
N GLN A 178 1.80 -9.66 -6.38
CA GLN A 178 1.89 -8.27 -6.84
C GLN A 178 1.87 -8.23 -8.37
N CYS A 179 1.42 -7.12 -8.91
CA CYS A 179 1.50 -6.83 -10.34
C CYS A 179 2.04 -5.41 -10.53
N ILE A 180 3.01 -5.25 -11.43
CA ILE A 180 3.57 -3.94 -11.79
C ILE A 180 3.33 -3.70 -13.27
N ILE A 181 2.79 -2.54 -13.60
CA ILE A 181 2.64 -2.04 -14.96
C ILE A 181 3.51 -0.79 -15.08
N ALA A 182 4.50 -0.83 -15.96
CA ALA A 182 5.36 0.31 -16.24
C ALA A 182 5.19 0.79 -17.69
N ILE A 183 5.05 2.09 -17.87
CA ILE A 183 4.79 2.71 -19.17
C ILE A 183 5.88 3.73 -19.48
N GLN A 184 6.54 3.59 -20.61
CA GLN A 184 7.45 4.61 -21.13
C GLN A 184 6.63 5.81 -21.65
N ALA A 185 6.33 6.74 -20.76
CA ALA A 185 5.35 7.79 -20.98
C ALA A 185 5.72 8.72 -22.15
N ARG A 186 7.02 9.04 -22.31
CA ARG A 186 7.50 9.88 -23.41
C ARG A 186 7.27 9.22 -24.77
N ALA A 187 7.58 7.93 -24.89
CA ALA A 187 7.37 7.20 -26.15
C ALA A 187 5.87 7.02 -26.45
N ALA A 188 5.08 6.65 -25.45
CA ALA A 188 3.64 6.45 -25.57
C ALA A 188 2.88 7.72 -26.00
N SER A 189 3.41 8.90 -25.62
CA SER A 189 2.77 10.20 -25.92
C SER A 189 3.34 10.92 -27.15
N GLY A 190 4.24 10.30 -27.89
CA GLY A 190 4.95 10.99 -28.99
C GLY A 190 5.82 12.15 -28.49
N GLY A 191 6.27 12.13 -27.26
CA GLY A 191 7.09 13.18 -26.64
C GLY A 191 6.32 14.21 -25.82
N ALA A 192 4.99 14.29 -25.92
CA ALA A 192 4.16 15.33 -25.31
C ALA A 192 3.96 15.17 -23.77
N TYR A 193 4.31 14.04 -23.20
CA TYR A 193 4.02 13.73 -21.80
C TYR A 193 4.53 14.79 -20.81
N GLY A 194 5.77 15.28 -20.99
CA GLY A 194 6.39 16.24 -20.06
C GLY A 194 5.59 17.52 -19.92
N ASP A 195 5.18 18.12 -21.04
CA ASP A 195 4.39 19.36 -21.03
C ASP A 195 2.97 19.13 -20.48
N ARG A 196 2.37 17.99 -20.82
CA ARG A 196 1.02 17.65 -20.35
C ARG A 196 0.97 17.43 -18.84
N ILE A 197 1.91 16.67 -18.27
CA ILE A 197 1.94 16.44 -16.81
C ILE A 197 2.32 17.72 -16.07
N ALA A 198 3.21 18.55 -16.60
CA ALA A 198 3.55 19.83 -16.01
C ALA A 198 2.36 20.78 -15.98
N ALA A 199 1.57 20.81 -17.04
CA ALA A 199 0.32 21.60 -17.10
C ALA A 199 -0.67 21.13 -16.02
N LEU A 200 -0.97 19.83 -15.95
CA LEU A 200 -1.86 19.26 -14.94
C LEU A 200 -1.42 19.61 -13.52
N VAL A 201 -0.12 19.44 -13.22
CA VAL A 201 0.43 19.73 -11.90
C VAL A 201 0.33 21.22 -11.55
N ARG A 202 0.51 22.12 -12.52
CA ARG A 202 0.32 23.57 -12.32
C ARG A 202 -1.13 23.92 -11.99
N GLU A 203 -2.08 23.37 -12.73
CA GLU A 203 -3.53 23.59 -12.48
C GLU A 203 -3.93 23.13 -11.07
N VAL A 204 -3.52 21.92 -10.67
CA VAL A 204 -3.77 21.43 -9.31
C VAL A 204 -3.09 22.33 -8.26
N ALA A 205 -1.88 22.80 -8.51
CA ALA A 205 -1.16 23.67 -7.57
C ALA A 205 -1.73 25.10 -7.51
N ALA A 206 -2.39 25.56 -8.55
CA ALA A 206 -3.06 26.86 -8.61
C ALA A 206 -4.44 26.87 -7.92
N ASP A 207 -5.02 25.71 -7.66
CA ASP A 207 -6.32 25.58 -7.00
C ASP A 207 -6.19 25.64 -5.47
N GLY A 208 -5.93 26.85 -4.95
CA GLY A 208 -5.99 27.19 -3.54
C GLY A 208 -5.26 26.20 -2.61
N GLU A 209 -6.02 25.43 -1.83
CA GLU A 209 -5.47 24.46 -0.87
C GLU A 209 -5.22 23.06 -1.45
N ALA A 210 -5.45 22.86 -2.75
CA ALA A 210 -5.24 21.57 -3.38
C ALA A 210 -3.77 21.14 -3.29
N ARG A 211 -3.54 19.83 -3.16
CA ARG A 211 -2.20 19.28 -2.91
C ARG A 211 -1.85 18.21 -3.91
N ILE A 212 -0.64 18.28 -4.42
CA ILE A 212 -0.09 17.21 -5.25
C ILE A 212 0.14 15.96 -4.37
N PRO A 213 -0.42 14.80 -4.75
CA PRO A 213 -0.18 13.55 -4.02
C PRO A 213 1.31 13.24 -3.86
N GLY A 214 1.70 12.83 -2.66
CA GLY A 214 3.08 12.51 -2.34
C GLY A 214 3.93 13.67 -1.81
N GLY A 215 3.60 14.93 -2.09
CA GLY A 215 4.40 16.11 -1.75
C GLY A 215 4.84 16.16 -0.28
N ARG A 216 3.89 16.08 0.66
CA ARG A 216 4.20 16.07 2.10
C ARG A 216 5.16 14.99 2.55
N ARG A 217 5.20 13.84 1.85
CA ARG A 217 6.12 12.74 2.16
C ARG A 217 7.54 13.07 1.74
N PHE A 218 7.72 13.70 0.58
CA PHE A 218 9.03 14.17 0.13
C PHE A 218 9.58 15.23 1.07
N GLU A 219 8.77 16.22 1.46
CA GLU A 219 9.12 17.23 2.44
C GLU A 219 9.50 16.64 3.81
N SER A 220 8.70 15.68 4.30
CA SER A 220 8.97 14.98 5.56
C SER A 220 10.25 14.17 5.50
N ARG A 221 10.53 13.52 4.35
CA ARG A 221 11.77 12.79 4.12
C ARG A 221 12.97 13.74 4.10
N ALA A 222 12.89 14.85 3.37
CA ALA A 222 13.95 15.85 3.32
C ALA A 222 14.25 16.40 4.72
N ARG A 223 13.20 16.69 5.51
CA ARG A 223 13.34 17.11 6.90
C ARG A 223 14.00 16.04 7.76
N ALA A 224 13.55 14.78 7.68
CA ALA A 224 14.14 13.67 8.43
C ALA A 224 15.61 13.41 8.07
N MET A 225 15.98 13.59 6.81
CA MET A 225 17.38 13.46 6.37
C MET A 225 18.27 14.60 6.90
N ARG A 226 17.75 15.81 7.06
CA ARG A 226 18.48 16.95 7.59
C ARG A 226 18.54 16.95 9.12
N ASP A 227 17.41 16.72 9.77
CA ASP A 227 17.22 16.96 11.20
C ASP A 227 17.24 15.65 12.03
N GLY A 228 17.33 14.49 11.36
CA GLY A 228 17.20 13.18 11.99
C GLY A 228 15.75 12.80 12.30
N VAL A 229 15.58 11.63 12.90
CA VAL A 229 14.27 11.10 13.32
C VAL A 229 14.28 10.89 14.83
N ARG A 230 13.28 11.44 15.53
CA ARG A 230 13.09 11.17 16.96
C ARG A 230 12.53 9.76 17.15
N ILE A 231 13.25 8.95 17.92
CA ILE A 231 12.82 7.60 18.32
C ILE A 231 12.56 7.59 19.82
N ALA A 232 11.49 6.90 20.25
CA ALA A 232 11.22 6.70 21.67
C ALA A 232 12.36 5.89 22.30
N ALA A 233 12.75 6.22 23.53
CA ALA A 233 13.87 5.54 24.23
C ALA A 233 13.68 4.02 24.33
N LYS A 234 12.44 3.56 24.58
CA LYS A 234 12.11 2.13 24.57
C LYS A 234 12.38 1.48 23.23
N LEU A 235 11.93 2.09 22.11
CA LEU A 235 12.16 1.54 20.77
C LEU A 235 13.67 1.49 20.43
N LYS A 236 14.43 2.49 20.88
CA LYS A 236 15.89 2.50 20.72
C LYS A 236 16.53 1.30 21.45
N ALA A 237 16.16 1.09 22.71
CA ALA A 237 16.65 -0.05 23.51
C ALA A 237 16.28 -1.40 22.88
N ASP A 238 15.05 -1.54 22.37
CA ASP A 238 14.60 -2.75 21.69
C ASP A 238 15.42 -3.03 20.42
N ILE A 239 15.73 -2.01 19.63
CA ILE A 239 16.59 -2.13 18.43
C ILE A 239 18.02 -2.53 18.83
N GLU A 240 18.60 -1.88 19.84
CA GLU A 240 19.95 -2.19 20.34
C GLU A 240 20.05 -3.63 20.85
N ALA A 241 19.03 -4.11 21.57
CA ALA A 241 18.96 -5.50 22.03
C ALA A 241 18.89 -6.52 20.88
N LEU A 242 18.20 -6.19 19.78
CA LEU A 242 18.13 -7.04 18.59
C LEU A 242 19.46 -7.10 17.81
N THR A 243 20.20 -6.00 17.78
CA THR A 243 21.50 -5.96 17.09
C THR A 243 22.59 -6.66 17.90
N ALA A 244 22.57 -6.55 19.24
CA ALA A 244 23.50 -7.26 20.12
C ALA A 244 23.37 -8.80 20.08
N LYS A 245 22.20 -9.33 19.73
CA LYS A 245 21.97 -10.78 19.55
C LYS A 245 22.49 -11.34 18.22
N ARG A 246 22.93 -10.49 17.31
CA ARG A 246 23.46 -10.88 15.98
C ARG A 246 24.97 -10.74 15.84
N ALA A 247 25.62 -10.15 16.81
CA ALA A 247 27.07 -10.10 16.96
C ALA A 247 27.57 -11.26 17.85
#